data_8a7c8d61c02f08153e18d402577604ef
#
_entry.id   8a7c8d61c02f08153e18d402577604ef
#
_cell.length_a   1.000
_cell.length_b   1.000
_cell.length_c   1.000
_cell.angle_alpha   90.00
_cell.angle_beta   90.00
_cell.angle_gamma   90.00
#
_symmetry.space_group_name_H-M   'P 1'
#
loop_
_entity.id
_entity.type
_entity.pdbx_description
1 polymer ?
#
loop_
_entity_poly.entity_id
_entity_poly.type
_entity_poly.pdbx_seq_one_letter_code
_entity_poly.pdbx_strand_id
1 'polypeptide(L)'
;MPSNSRAENQYYGKYRECCVVAHLNNTEVEYHENFVFTTEEQTRLSSEAKLIADFLGNHTATYLGNHTANESGDILLDNGEVVEIKTVSAGSGTYFNTSIYYFDKFGFNFKDYMESCGLYDALEKNFGDIVKINRKTNSPVSQSNSSLIRHNYEELYKETIVPVDAAMRMKFTQDIADFFTNNPDRVYEFITDMLEKNSSTSKKTSPDRLIVLNYNKNKVREIDLKNFKDNISTHIRATEKGLVVGNVRVAFSWQNGVGLNNPTIRAFLED
;
A
#
# COMPACT_ATOMS: atom_id res chain seq x y z
N MET A 1 3.53 21.32 -7.66
CA MET A 1 4.92 20.81 -7.58
C MET A 1 5.10 19.78 -8.66
N PRO A 2 6.23 19.72 -9.38
CA PRO A 2 6.48 18.64 -10.32
C PRO A 2 6.45 17.31 -9.56
N SER A 3 5.87 16.28 -10.17
CA SER A 3 5.88 14.93 -9.59
C SER A 3 7.31 14.40 -9.65
N ASN A 4 7.93 14.20 -8.50
CA ASN A 4 9.24 13.57 -8.42
C ASN A 4 9.21 12.18 -9.08
N SER A 5 10.30 11.79 -9.68
CA SER A 5 10.44 10.45 -10.22
C SER A 5 10.31 9.39 -9.11
N ARG A 6 9.96 8.14 -9.45
CA ARG A 6 9.87 7.05 -8.48
C ARG A 6 11.19 6.82 -7.72
N ALA A 7 12.31 7.03 -8.42
CA ALA A 7 13.65 6.90 -7.83
C ALA A 7 13.91 8.00 -6.79
N GLU A 8 13.55 9.25 -7.10
CA GLU A 8 13.70 10.36 -6.15
C GLU A 8 12.89 10.14 -4.88
N ASN A 9 11.64 9.70 -4.99
CA ASN A 9 10.80 9.41 -3.83
C ASN A 9 11.43 8.38 -2.87
N GLN A 10 12.19 7.42 -3.37
CA GLN A 10 12.91 6.46 -2.55
C GLN A 10 14.03 7.13 -1.73
N TYR A 11 14.80 8.03 -2.34
CA TYR A 11 15.84 8.77 -1.63
C TYR A 11 15.26 9.72 -0.57
N TYR A 12 14.13 10.37 -0.86
CA TYR A 12 13.42 11.21 0.12
C TYR A 12 12.95 10.40 1.33
N GLY A 13 12.46 9.17 1.13
CA GLY A 13 12.09 8.25 2.20
C GLY A 13 13.29 7.96 3.11
N LYS A 14 14.35 7.41 2.55
CA LYS A 14 15.58 7.05 3.28
C LYS A 14 16.21 8.22 4.04
N TYR A 15 16.29 9.40 3.42
CA TYR A 15 16.83 10.58 4.10
C TYR A 15 15.97 10.98 5.31
N ARG A 16 14.65 10.92 5.19
CA ARG A 16 13.72 11.20 6.29
C ARG A 16 13.88 10.20 7.43
N GLU A 17 14.05 8.92 7.14
CA GLU A 17 14.32 7.88 8.14
C GLU A 17 15.63 8.16 8.90
N CYS A 18 16.70 8.53 8.19
CA CYS A 18 17.96 8.97 8.82
C CYS A 18 17.76 10.21 9.71
N CYS A 19 16.95 11.19 9.26
CA CYS A 19 16.61 12.35 10.08
C CYS A 19 15.82 11.98 11.34
N VAL A 20 14.92 11.00 11.29
CA VAL A 20 14.19 10.50 12.48
C VAL A 20 15.18 9.97 13.52
N VAL A 21 16.12 9.12 13.09
CA VAL A 21 17.16 8.58 13.97
C VAL A 21 18.02 9.69 14.56
N ALA A 22 18.44 10.66 13.75
CA ALA A 22 19.23 11.80 14.21
C ALA A 22 18.48 12.63 15.27
N HIS A 23 17.18 12.89 15.07
CA HIS A 23 16.36 13.60 16.06
C HIS A 23 16.18 12.81 17.36
N LEU A 24 15.93 11.51 17.29
CA LEU A 24 15.79 10.65 18.47
C LEU A 24 17.10 10.55 19.26
N ASN A 25 18.23 10.49 18.58
CA ASN A 25 19.54 10.35 19.23
C ASN A 25 20.19 11.70 19.58
N ASN A 26 19.61 12.82 19.15
CA ASN A 26 20.20 14.15 19.25
C ASN A 26 21.62 14.22 18.63
N THR A 27 21.73 13.68 17.40
CA THR A 27 22.98 13.62 16.62
C THR A 27 22.83 14.32 15.26
N GLU A 28 23.91 14.41 14.52
CA GLU A 28 23.87 14.81 13.11
C GLU A 28 23.28 13.70 12.25
N VAL A 29 22.73 14.08 11.07
CA VAL A 29 22.14 13.14 10.13
C VAL A 29 23.23 12.36 9.41
N GLU A 30 23.27 11.06 9.58
CA GLU A 30 24.14 10.16 8.83
C GLU A 30 23.38 9.60 7.61
N TYR A 31 23.75 10.07 6.41
CA TYR A 31 23.14 9.62 5.16
C TYR A 31 24.22 9.21 4.14
N HIS A 32 24.18 7.98 3.69
CA HIS A 32 25.25 7.35 2.91
C HIS A 32 24.92 7.09 1.44
N GLU A 33 23.77 7.54 0.95
CA GLU A 33 23.39 7.39 -0.46
C GLU A 33 23.98 8.50 -1.34
N ASN A 34 24.20 8.18 -2.62
CA ASN A 34 24.78 9.13 -3.59
C ASN A 34 23.77 10.16 -4.15
N PHE A 35 22.72 10.51 -3.41
CA PHE A 35 21.74 11.50 -3.82
C PHE A 35 21.98 12.79 -3.04
N VAL A 36 22.11 13.92 -3.75
CA VAL A 36 22.36 15.23 -3.15
C VAL A 36 21.05 16.03 -3.06
N PHE A 37 20.67 16.37 -1.84
CA PHE A 37 19.53 17.21 -1.56
C PHE A 37 19.93 18.69 -1.52
N THR A 38 19.02 19.56 -1.95
CA THR A 38 19.15 21.00 -1.70
C THR A 38 18.97 21.29 -0.20
N THR A 39 19.46 22.43 0.26
CA THR A 39 19.29 22.87 1.67
C THR A 39 17.81 23.01 2.03
N GLU A 40 16.97 23.44 1.10
CA GLU A 40 15.53 23.55 1.31
C GLU A 40 14.89 22.17 1.52
N GLU A 41 15.25 21.18 0.71
CA GLU A 41 14.79 19.81 0.82
C GLU A 41 15.24 19.17 2.13
N GLN A 42 16.50 19.35 2.51
CA GLN A 42 17.02 18.84 3.78
C GLN A 42 16.26 19.45 4.97
N THR A 43 16.03 20.75 4.97
CA THR A 43 15.29 21.44 6.02
C THR A 43 13.85 20.92 6.11
N ARG A 44 13.18 20.77 4.98
CA ARG A 44 11.81 20.24 4.92
C ARG A 44 11.75 18.81 5.44
N LEU A 45 12.59 17.92 4.93
CA LEU A 45 12.60 16.50 5.30
C LEU A 45 12.96 16.31 6.78
N SER A 46 13.89 17.10 7.31
CA SER A 46 14.22 17.10 8.73
C SER A 46 13.05 17.59 9.59
N SER A 47 12.32 18.61 9.15
CA SER A 47 11.12 19.09 9.88
C SER A 47 10.01 18.04 9.88
N GLU A 48 9.81 17.34 8.78
CA GLU A 48 8.86 16.23 8.67
C GLU A 48 9.26 15.05 9.57
N ALA A 49 10.55 14.71 9.60
CA ALA A 49 11.12 13.66 10.44
C ALA A 49 10.98 13.98 11.94
N LYS A 50 11.12 15.25 12.31
CA LYS A 50 10.92 15.70 13.69
C LYS A 50 9.53 15.39 14.22
N LEU A 51 8.49 15.50 13.38
CA LEU A 51 7.13 15.13 13.79
C LEU A 51 7.02 13.64 14.17
N ILE A 52 7.73 12.79 13.44
CA ILE A 52 7.78 11.35 13.73
C ILE A 52 8.56 11.09 15.01
N ALA A 53 9.72 11.73 15.17
CA ALA A 53 10.54 11.59 16.36
C ALA A 53 9.79 12.08 17.64
N ASP A 54 9.13 13.24 17.56
CA ASP A 54 8.31 13.76 18.66
C ASP A 54 7.14 12.82 19.01
N PHE A 55 6.56 12.14 18.02
CA PHE A 55 5.50 11.15 18.22
C PHE A 55 6.03 9.86 18.88
N LEU A 56 7.22 9.39 18.47
CA LEU A 56 7.87 8.21 19.07
C LEU A 56 8.33 8.48 20.50
N GLY A 57 8.59 9.75 20.87
CA GLY A 57 8.91 10.16 22.22
C GLY A 57 10.36 9.94 22.62
N ASN A 58 10.61 9.65 23.91
CA ASN A 58 11.95 9.57 24.49
C ASN A 58 12.61 8.20 24.25
N HIS A 59 12.82 7.86 22.98
CA HIS A 59 13.57 6.67 22.56
C HIS A 59 14.87 7.09 21.89
N THR A 60 15.89 6.23 21.96
CA THR A 60 16.98 6.24 20.99
C THR A 60 16.71 5.22 19.90
N ALA A 61 17.31 5.40 18.72
CA ALA A 61 17.06 4.53 17.59
C ALA A 61 18.32 4.19 16.78
N THR A 62 18.30 3.05 16.14
CA THR A 62 19.29 2.65 15.14
C THR A 62 18.61 2.57 13.78
N TYR A 63 19.24 3.12 12.75
CA TYR A 63 18.79 3.00 11.38
C TYR A 63 19.04 1.57 10.88
N LEU A 64 17.98 0.89 10.48
CA LEU A 64 18.05 -0.47 9.92
C LEU A 64 18.31 -0.45 8.42
N GLY A 65 18.25 0.68 7.82
CA GLY A 65 18.25 1.01 6.41
C GLY A 65 19.12 0.21 5.50
N ASN A 66 19.05 0.23 4.26
CA ASN A 66 19.72 -0.58 3.25
C ASN A 66 19.71 -2.09 3.50
N HIS A 67 18.59 -2.55 4.02
CA HIS A 67 18.06 -3.89 3.84
C HIS A 67 19.11 -4.98 3.57
N THR A 68 19.98 -5.21 4.51
CA THR A 68 20.57 -6.52 4.62
C THR A 68 19.42 -7.47 4.88
N ALA A 69 19.02 -8.11 3.89
CA ALA A 69 18.11 -9.21 3.58
C ALA A 69 17.20 -9.85 4.65
N ASN A 70 17.25 -9.51 5.92
CA ASN A 70 16.62 -10.31 6.97
C ASN A 70 15.71 -9.55 7.96
N GLU A 71 15.67 -8.22 7.91
CA GLU A 71 14.90 -7.41 8.86
C GLU A 71 13.87 -6.54 8.16
N SER A 72 12.65 -6.50 8.68
CA SER A 72 11.61 -5.58 8.26
C SER A 72 11.67 -4.32 9.11
N GLY A 73 11.28 -3.19 8.53
CA GLY A 73 11.26 -1.90 9.21
C GLY A 73 12.44 -1.01 8.89
N ASP A 74 12.30 0.25 9.24
CA ASP A 74 13.23 1.31 8.87
C ASP A 74 14.15 1.69 10.03
N ILE A 75 13.66 1.57 11.27
CA ILE A 75 14.42 1.86 12.49
C ILE A 75 14.15 0.83 13.60
N LEU A 76 15.14 0.63 14.47
CA LEU A 76 15.06 -0.16 15.70
C LEU A 76 15.16 0.79 16.89
N LEU A 77 14.16 0.78 17.78
CA LEU A 77 14.16 1.54 19.02
C LEU A 77 14.95 0.83 20.12
N ASP A 78 15.39 1.57 21.14
CA ASP A 78 16.14 1.06 22.29
C ASP A 78 15.38 0.04 23.15
N ASN A 79 14.05 0.04 23.08
CA ASN A 79 13.20 -0.97 23.71
C ASN A 79 13.07 -2.28 22.88
N GLY A 80 13.76 -2.37 21.74
CA GLY A 80 13.76 -3.52 20.83
C GLY A 80 12.61 -3.55 19.83
N GLU A 81 11.76 -2.53 19.77
CA GLU A 81 10.68 -2.44 18.78
C GLU A 81 11.21 -2.02 17.41
N VAL A 82 10.76 -2.71 16.38
CA VAL A 82 11.02 -2.38 14.99
C VAL A 82 9.89 -1.52 14.43
N VAL A 83 10.24 -0.38 13.87
CA VAL A 83 9.28 0.60 13.33
C VAL A 83 9.45 0.72 11.82
N GLU A 84 8.35 0.59 11.10
CA GLU A 84 8.24 0.91 9.69
C GLU A 84 7.67 2.32 9.53
N ILE A 85 8.29 3.16 8.72
CA ILE A 85 7.89 4.56 8.51
C ILE A 85 7.33 4.72 7.10
N LYS A 86 6.13 5.24 6.98
CA LYS A 86 5.53 5.60 5.70
C LYS A 86 5.17 7.07 5.67
N THR A 87 5.37 7.69 4.52
CA THR A 87 5.01 9.09 4.31
C THR A 87 4.06 9.23 3.14
N VAL A 88 3.04 10.05 3.33
CA VAL A 88 1.97 10.21 2.37
C VAL A 88 1.63 11.68 2.15
N SER A 89 1.25 12.01 0.92
CA SER A 89 0.62 13.28 0.60
C SER A 89 -0.87 13.24 0.92
N ALA A 90 -1.51 14.39 1.04
CA ALA A 90 -2.91 14.49 1.40
C ALA A 90 -3.82 13.56 0.60
N GLY A 91 -4.60 12.77 1.30
CA GLY A 91 -5.85 12.15 0.83
C GLY A 91 -5.74 10.81 0.11
N SER A 92 -4.58 10.34 -0.34
CA SER A 92 -4.48 9.10 -1.12
C SER A 92 -3.17 8.32 -0.94
N GLY A 93 -2.55 8.44 0.21
CA GLY A 93 -1.32 7.71 0.47
C GLY A 93 -1.57 6.21 0.60
N THR A 94 -0.90 5.45 -0.24
CA THR A 94 -0.86 3.99 -0.15
C THR A 94 0.25 3.60 0.82
N TYR A 95 -0.11 2.93 1.91
CA TYR A 95 0.86 2.44 2.89
C TYR A 95 1.44 1.10 2.50
N PHE A 96 0.60 0.26 1.90
CA PHE A 96 0.99 -1.03 1.37
C PHE A 96 0.49 -1.15 -0.06
N ASN A 97 1.28 -1.82 -0.88
CA ASN A 97 0.91 -2.18 -2.23
C ASN A 97 1.40 -3.60 -2.49
N THR A 98 0.50 -4.55 -2.58
CA THR A 98 0.83 -5.94 -2.88
C THR A 98 -0.03 -6.48 -4.02
N SER A 99 0.37 -7.62 -4.57
CA SER A 99 -0.42 -8.29 -5.61
C SER A 99 -1.73 -8.81 -5.04
N ILE A 100 -2.80 -8.72 -5.84
CA ILE A 100 -4.10 -9.28 -5.48
C ILE A 100 -4.09 -10.81 -5.33
N TYR A 101 -3.13 -11.49 -5.96
CA TYR A 101 -2.89 -12.94 -5.80
C TYR A 101 -2.59 -13.35 -4.36
N TYR A 102 -2.27 -12.37 -3.52
CA TYR A 102 -2.12 -12.61 -2.10
C TYR A 102 -3.36 -13.29 -1.49
N PHE A 103 -4.55 -12.99 -1.99
CA PHE A 103 -5.79 -13.57 -1.49
C PHE A 103 -6.02 -15.02 -1.93
N ASP A 104 -5.25 -15.55 -2.88
CA ASP A 104 -5.34 -16.96 -3.31
C ASP A 104 -5.08 -17.90 -2.11
N LYS A 105 -4.21 -17.52 -1.18
CA LYS A 105 -3.95 -18.30 0.04
C LYS A 105 -5.15 -18.42 0.99
N PHE A 106 -6.12 -17.53 0.86
CA PHE A 106 -7.39 -17.57 1.59
C PHE A 106 -8.54 -18.17 0.76
N GLY A 107 -8.24 -18.66 -0.43
CA GLY A 107 -9.24 -19.24 -1.34
C GLY A 107 -9.94 -18.24 -2.26
N PHE A 108 -9.48 -16.99 -2.33
CA PHE A 108 -10.08 -15.96 -3.18
C PHE A 108 -9.22 -15.70 -4.42
N ASN A 109 -9.55 -16.37 -5.52
CA ASN A 109 -8.88 -16.16 -6.80
C ASN A 109 -9.55 -15.03 -7.57
N PHE A 110 -8.85 -13.92 -7.73
CA PHE A 110 -9.39 -12.72 -8.40
C PHE A 110 -9.78 -12.96 -9.85
N LYS A 111 -9.09 -13.88 -10.54
CA LYS A 111 -9.44 -14.27 -11.90
C LYS A 111 -10.83 -14.89 -11.98
N ASP A 112 -11.18 -15.74 -11.00
CA ASP A 112 -12.51 -16.37 -10.97
C ASP A 112 -13.61 -15.32 -10.79
N TYR A 113 -13.32 -14.24 -10.07
CA TYR A 113 -14.25 -13.10 -9.96
C TYR A 113 -14.37 -12.34 -11.28
N MET A 114 -13.27 -12.10 -12.00
CA MET A 114 -13.32 -11.46 -13.33
C MET A 114 -14.17 -12.27 -14.31
N GLU A 115 -14.08 -13.59 -14.23
CA GLU A 115 -14.84 -14.49 -15.08
C GLU A 115 -16.31 -14.57 -14.64
N SER A 116 -16.57 -14.91 -13.38
CA SER A 116 -17.93 -15.12 -12.85
C SER A 116 -18.78 -13.83 -12.80
N CYS A 117 -18.15 -12.66 -12.65
CA CYS A 117 -18.84 -11.37 -12.70
C CYS A 117 -18.96 -10.78 -14.11
N GLY A 118 -18.54 -11.50 -15.13
CA GLY A 118 -18.71 -11.10 -16.51
C GLY A 118 -17.77 -9.99 -17.02
N LEU A 119 -16.67 -9.70 -16.31
CA LEU A 119 -15.71 -8.68 -16.76
C LEU A 119 -15.03 -9.08 -18.06
N TYR A 120 -14.66 -10.33 -18.22
CA TYR A 120 -14.09 -10.84 -19.46
C TYR A 120 -15.07 -10.73 -20.63
N ASP A 121 -16.34 -11.10 -20.41
CA ASP A 121 -17.38 -11.04 -21.45
C ASP A 121 -17.66 -9.60 -21.86
N ALA A 122 -17.69 -8.67 -20.89
CA ALA A 122 -17.86 -7.26 -21.17
C ALA A 122 -16.69 -6.69 -21.99
N LEU A 123 -15.46 -7.08 -21.67
CA LEU A 123 -14.25 -6.68 -22.39
C LEU A 123 -14.24 -7.23 -23.81
N GLU A 124 -14.52 -8.52 -24.00
CA GLU A 124 -14.53 -9.16 -25.31
C GLU A 124 -15.65 -8.62 -26.19
N LYS A 125 -16.85 -8.43 -25.62
CA LYS A 125 -18.00 -7.88 -26.35
C LYS A 125 -17.74 -6.47 -26.88
N ASN A 126 -17.10 -5.61 -26.09
CA ASN A 126 -16.99 -4.19 -26.42
C ASN A 126 -15.64 -3.82 -27.05
N PHE A 127 -14.59 -4.60 -26.82
CA PHE A 127 -13.22 -4.28 -27.22
C PHE A 127 -12.47 -5.42 -27.92
N GLY A 128 -13.08 -6.61 -28.08
CA GLY A 128 -12.41 -7.78 -28.65
C GLY A 128 -11.88 -7.58 -30.06
N ASP A 129 -12.57 -6.75 -30.86
CA ASP A 129 -12.15 -6.40 -32.22
C ASP A 129 -10.99 -5.38 -32.27
N ILE A 130 -10.75 -4.67 -31.16
CA ILE A 130 -9.78 -3.57 -31.09
C ILE A 130 -8.51 -4.00 -30.35
N VAL A 131 -8.66 -4.78 -29.28
CA VAL A 131 -7.57 -5.19 -28.40
C VAL A 131 -7.60 -6.69 -28.14
N LYS A 132 -6.42 -7.27 -28.01
CA LYS A 132 -6.28 -8.67 -27.63
C LYS A 132 -6.45 -8.81 -26.12
N ILE A 133 -7.48 -9.54 -25.71
CA ILE A 133 -7.77 -9.83 -24.30
C ILE A 133 -7.26 -11.23 -23.96
N ASN A 134 -6.53 -11.34 -22.85
CA ASN A 134 -5.94 -12.60 -22.41
C ASN A 134 -6.64 -13.11 -21.14
N ARG A 135 -7.60 -14.01 -21.30
CA ARG A 135 -8.33 -14.66 -20.18
C ARG A 135 -7.44 -15.54 -19.28
N LYS A 136 -6.24 -15.92 -19.75
CA LYS A 136 -5.37 -16.81 -18.98
C LYS A 136 -4.60 -16.08 -17.86
N THR A 137 -4.56 -14.78 -17.90
CA THR A 137 -3.85 -13.96 -16.93
C THR A 137 -4.82 -13.19 -16.05
N ASN A 138 -4.38 -12.80 -14.86
CA ASN A 138 -5.14 -11.93 -13.97
C ASN A 138 -5.05 -10.44 -14.41
N SER A 139 -4.32 -10.19 -15.48
CA SER A 139 -4.26 -8.90 -16.18
C SER A 139 -4.73 -9.13 -17.63
N PRO A 140 -6.03 -9.16 -17.86
CA PRO A 140 -6.60 -9.59 -19.15
C PRO A 140 -6.22 -8.66 -20.30
N VAL A 141 -5.84 -7.42 -20.01
CA VAL A 141 -5.48 -6.40 -20.98
C VAL A 141 -4.07 -5.89 -20.68
N SER A 142 -3.19 -5.82 -21.69
CA SER A 142 -1.86 -5.24 -21.53
C SER A 142 -1.91 -3.75 -21.20
N GLN A 143 -0.83 -3.19 -20.66
CA GLN A 143 -0.77 -1.76 -20.31
C GLN A 143 -1.03 -0.85 -21.51
N SER A 144 -0.45 -1.16 -22.67
CA SER A 144 -0.66 -0.41 -23.91
C SER A 144 -2.11 -0.47 -24.38
N ASN A 145 -2.71 -1.67 -24.33
CA ASN A 145 -4.10 -1.87 -24.72
C ASN A 145 -5.09 -1.25 -23.72
N SER A 146 -4.78 -1.30 -22.42
CA SER A 146 -5.58 -0.60 -21.40
C SER A 146 -5.57 0.92 -21.63
N SER A 147 -4.42 1.47 -22.00
CA SER A 147 -4.28 2.89 -22.35
C SER A 147 -5.09 3.25 -23.60
N LEU A 148 -5.01 2.41 -24.62
CA LEU A 148 -5.80 2.56 -25.87
C LEU A 148 -7.31 2.58 -25.58
N ILE A 149 -7.82 1.61 -24.84
CA ILE A 149 -9.23 1.54 -24.45
C ILE A 149 -9.64 2.81 -23.68
N ARG A 150 -8.88 3.14 -22.63
CA ARG A 150 -9.27 4.18 -21.70
C ARG A 150 -9.23 5.58 -22.31
N HIS A 151 -8.26 5.86 -23.19
CA HIS A 151 -8.09 7.19 -23.76
C HIS A 151 -8.81 7.38 -25.10
N ASN A 152 -8.84 6.35 -25.95
CA ASN A 152 -9.44 6.50 -27.27
C ASN A 152 -10.93 6.11 -27.30
N TYR A 153 -11.39 5.34 -26.28
CA TYR A 153 -12.77 4.85 -26.19
C TYR A 153 -13.35 5.11 -24.78
N GLU A 154 -13.04 6.26 -24.22
CA GLU A 154 -13.32 6.61 -22.82
C GLU A 154 -14.81 6.47 -22.45
N GLU A 155 -15.70 6.96 -23.29
CA GLU A 155 -17.15 6.90 -23.03
C GLU A 155 -17.65 5.46 -23.02
N LEU A 156 -17.30 4.68 -24.05
CA LEU A 156 -17.66 3.27 -24.14
C LEU A 156 -17.10 2.48 -22.95
N TYR A 157 -15.86 2.76 -22.55
CA TYR A 157 -15.25 2.15 -21.36
C TYR A 157 -16.01 2.49 -20.07
N LYS A 158 -16.36 3.75 -19.87
CA LYS A 158 -17.15 4.19 -18.70
C LYS A 158 -18.53 3.54 -18.66
N GLU A 159 -19.19 3.42 -19.80
CA GLU A 159 -20.53 2.86 -19.85
C GLU A 159 -20.57 1.34 -19.70
N THR A 160 -19.57 0.63 -20.23
CA THR A 160 -19.65 -0.83 -20.36
C THR A 160 -18.74 -1.58 -19.39
N ILE A 161 -17.56 -1.05 -19.05
CA ILE A 161 -16.57 -1.76 -18.22
C ILE A 161 -16.58 -1.29 -16.77
N VAL A 162 -16.65 0.02 -16.53
CA VAL A 162 -16.59 0.57 -15.19
C VAL A 162 -17.67 0.01 -14.26
N PRO A 163 -18.94 -0.13 -14.65
CA PRO A 163 -19.97 -0.71 -13.79
C PRO A 163 -19.70 -2.17 -13.44
N VAL A 164 -19.25 -2.98 -14.43
CA VAL A 164 -18.93 -4.39 -14.22
C VAL A 164 -17.73 -4.56 -13.29
N ASP A 165 -16.68 -3.79 -13.52
CA ASP A 165 -15.48 -3.77 -12.66
C ASP A 165 -15.83 -3.34 -11.23
N ALA A 166 -16.67 -2.34 -11.05
CA ALA A 166 -17.10 -1.88 -9.73
C ALA A 166 -17.92 -2.96 -8.99
N ALA A 167 -18.86 -3.59 -9.67
CA ALA A 167 -19.68 -4.68 -9.11
C ALA A 167 -18.83 -5.89 -8.73
N MET A 168 -17.88 -6.28 -9.58
CA MET A 168 -16.94 -7.35 -9.32
C MET A 168 -16.08 -7.06 -8.07
N ARG A 169 -15.50 -5.86 -7.98
CA ARG A 169 -14.69 -5.47 -6.82
C ARG A 169 -15.50 -5.40 -5.54
N MET A 170 -16.74 -4.94 -5.60
CA MET A 170 -17.63 -4.93 -4.44
C MET A 170 -17.91 -6.36 -3.96
N LYS A 171 -18.24 -7.29 -4.88
CA LYS A 171 -18.46 -8.69 -4.52
C LYS A 171 -17.20 -9.31 -3.90
N PHE A 172 -16.05 -9.15 -4.52
CA PHE A 172 -14.77 -9.63 -4.01
C PHE A 172 -14.48 -9.08 -2.61
N THR A 173 -14.70 -7.79 -2.40
CA THR A 173 -14.53 -7.14 -1.10
C THR A 173 -15.49 -7.69 -0.05
N GLN A 174 -16.75 -7.92 -0.41
CA GLN A 174 -17.74 -8.47 0.50
C GLN A 174 -17.41 -9.89 0.93
N ASP A 175 -17.07 -10.75 -0.04
CA ASP A 175 -16.73 -12.16 0.24
C ASP A 175 -15.50 -12.26 1.18
N ILE A 176 -14.50 -11.38 1.01
CA ILE A 176 -13.35 -11.28 1.92
C ILE A 176 -13.74 -10.74 3.30
N ALA A 177 -14.62 -9.73 3.35
CA ALA A 177 -15.10 -9.20 4.62
C ALA A 177 -15.85 -10.26 5.43
N ASP A 178 -16.71 -11.03 4.76
CA ASP A 178 -17.44 -12.13 5.37
C ASP A 178 -16.50 -13.24 5.85
N PHE A 179 -15.50 -13.59 5.05
CA PHE A 179 -14.47 -14.55 5.44
C PHE A 179 -13.71 -14.12 6.70
N PHE A 180 -13.20 -12.88 6.73
CA PHE A 180 -12.46 -12.38 7.88
C PHE A 180 -13.33 -12.17 9.11
N THR A 181 -14.60 -11.81 8.94
CA THR A 181 -15.56 -11.73 10.05
C THR A 181 -15.74 -13.09 10.73
N ASN A 182 -15.78 -14.16 9.93
CA ASN A 182 -15.89 -15.54 10.43
C ASN A 182 -14.55 -16.16 10.86
N ASN A 183 -13.42 -15.52 10.50
CA ASN A 183 -12.07 -16.03 10.76
C ASN A 183 -11.15 -14.87 11.24
N PRO A 184 -11.41 -14.27 12.41
CA PRO A 184 -10.71 -13.05 12.86
C PRO A 184 -9.19 -13.26 13.02
N ASP A 185 -8.74 -14.44 13.41
CA ASP A 185 -7.32 -14.76 13.51
C ASP A 185 -6.56 -14.63 12.17
N ARG A 186 -7.25 -14.84 11.06
CA ARG A 186 -6.67 -14.72 9.71
C ARG A 186 -6.44 -13.26 9.30
N VAL A 187 -7.10 -12.31 9.94
CA VAL A 187 -6.91 -10.88 9.67
C VAL A 187 -5.53 -10.43 10.10
N TYR A 188 -5.08 -10.89 11.27
CA TYR A 188 -3.74 -10.58 11.75
C TYR A 188 -2.67 -11.12 10.80
N GLU A 189 -2.81 -12.39 10.37
CA GLU A 189 -1.94 -12.98 9.35
C GLU A 189 -1.94 -12.13 8.06
N PHE A 190 -3.12 -11.69 7.61
CA PHE A 190 -3.24 -10.85 6.42
C PHE A 190 -2.48 -9.52 6.55
N ILE A 191 -2.64 -8.81 7.64
CA ILE A 191 -1.98 -7.52 7.86
C ILE A 191 -0.46 -7.69 8.01
N THR A 192 0.00 -8.65 8.82
CA THR A 192 1.42 -8.95 8.99
C THR A 192 2.08 -9.34 7.67
N ASP A 193 1.47 -10.22 6.92
CA ASP A 193 1.99 -10.62 5.61
C ASP A 193 2.01 -9.46 4.60
N MET A 194 1.02 -8.55 4.66
CA MET A 194 1.05 -7.35 3.81
C MET A 194 2.23 -6.45 4.12
N LEU A 195 2.59 -6.33 5.39
CA LEU A 195 3.78 -5.60 5.83
C LEU A 195 5.07 -6.28 5.40
N GLU A 196 5.16 -7.59 5.59
CA GLU A 196 6.34 -8.38 5.22
C GLU A 196 6.57 -8.43 3.71
N LYS A 197 5.52 -8.60 2.92
CA LYS A 197 5.62 -8.75 1.45
C LYS A 197 5.86 -7.46 0.69
N ASN A 198 5.71 -6.31 1.30
CA ASN A 198 6.13 -5.05 0.68
C ASN A 198 7.65 -4.90 0.57
N SER A 199 8.39 -5.74 1.25
CA SER A 199 9.82 -5.88 1.02
C SER A 199 10.05 -6.97 -0.02
N SER A 200 10.71 -6.63 -1.10
CA SER A 200 11.08 -7.52 -2.22
C SER A 200 12.02 -8.67 -1.84
N THR A 201 12.26 -8.87 -0.56
CA THR A 201 13.12 -9.90 0.02
C THR A 201 12.33 -10.66 1.08
N SER A 202 12.59 -11.95 1.22
CA SER A 202 12.06 -12.84 2.26
C SER A 202 12.50 -12.36 3.65
N LYS A 203 11.86 -11.33 4.17
CA LYS A 203 12.10 -10.83 5.51
C LYS A 203 11.56 -11.82 6.53
N LYS A 204 12.31 -12.05 7.59
CA LYS A 204 11.98 -13.02 8.63
C LYS A 204 11.18 -12.43 9.79
N THR A 205 11.09 -11.11 9.89
CA THR A 205 10.42 -10.41 10.98
C THR A 205 9.52 -9.31 10.46
N SER A 206 8.33 -9.19 11.05
CA SER A 206 7.42 -8.06 10.82
C SER A 206 7.82 -6.87 11.68
N PRO A 207 7.59 -5.62 11.27
CA PRO A 207 7.70 -4.49 12.16
C PRO A 207 6.67 -4.61 13.30
N ASP A 208 7.03 -4.07 14.45
CA ASP A 208 6.11 -4.03 15.61
C ASP A 208 5.12 -2.88 15.49
N ARG A 209 5.57 -1.78 14.88
CA ARG A 209 4.81 -0.54 14.74
C ARG A 209 4.88 -0.02 13.31
N LEU A 210 3.78 0.49 12.80
CA LEU A 210 3.73 1.25 11.55
C LEU A 210 3.40 2.70 11.84
N ILE A 211 4.35 3.58 11.57
CA ILE A 211 4.18 5.03 11.72
C ILE A 211 3.93 5.65 10.34
N VAL A 212 2.87 6.44 10.25
CA VAL A 212 2.49 7.11 9.01
C VAL A 212 2.43 8.61 9.21
N LEU A 213 3.27 9.34 8.48
CA LEU A 213 3.24 10.78 8.41
C LEU A 213 2.45 11.25 7.19
N ASN A 214 1.37 11.98 7.41
CA ASN A 214 0.76 12.80 6.37
C ASN A 214 1.43 14.18 6.40
N TYR A 215 2.40 14.40 5.50
CA TYR A 215 3.22 15.60 5.52
C TYR A 215 2.46 16.88 5.11
N ASN A 216 1.38 16.78 4.33
CA ASN A 216 0.56 17.94 4.00
C ASN A 216 -0.33 18.40 5.17
N LYS A 217 -0.65 17.49 6.08
CA LYS A 217 -1.47 17.78 7.27
C LYS A 217 -0.62 17.90 8.54
N ASN A 218 0.70 17.67 8.46
CA ASN A 218 1.61 17.56 9.61
C ASN A 218 1.07 16.61 10.69
N LYS A 219 0.46 15.50 10.26
CA LYS A 219 -0.18 14.55 11.16
C LYS A 219 0.51 13.21 11.11
N VAL A 220 0.96 12.76 12.28
CA VAL A 220 1.50 11.43 12.50
C VAL A 220 0.41 10.53 13.05
N ARG A 221 0.38 9.28 12.63
CA ARG A 221 -0.51 8.22 13.11
C ARG A 221 0.27 6.94 13.24
N GLU A 222 -0.22 6.07 14.10
CA GLU A 222 0.34 4.77 14.34
C GLU A 222 -0.68 3.66 14.12
N ILE A 223 -0.20 2.53 13.58
CA ILE A 223 -0.83 1.22 13.72
C ILE A 223 0.09 0.40 14.62
N ASP A 224 -0.33 0.14 15.84
CA ASP A 224 0.32 -0.79 16.73
C ASP A 224 -0.04 -2.22 16.30
N LEU A 225 0.92 -2.88 15.66
CA LEU A 225 0.72 -4.20 15.08
C LEU A 225 0.68 -5.31 16.12
N LYS A 226 1.31 -5.11 17.29
CA LYS A 226 1.25 -6.08 18.41
C LYS A 226 -0.15 -6.14 19.01
N ASN A 227 -0.77 -4.96 19.20
CA ASN A 227 -2.10 -4.85 19.80
C ASN A 227 -3.23 -4.87 18.75
N PHE A 228 -2.90 -4.89 17.47
CA PHE A 228 -3.88 -4.92 16.40
C PHE A 228 -4.79 -6.15 16.49
N LYS A 229 -4.25 -7.28 16.91
CA LYS A 229 -4.96 -8.56 17.05
C LYS A 229 -6.16 -8.46 18.01
N ASP A 230 -6.01 -7.74 19.10
CA ASP A 230 -7.04 -7.63 20.14
C ASP A 230 -8.19 -6.70 19.75
N ASN A 231 -7.96 -5.83 18.77
CA ASN A 231 -8.92 -4.80 18.32
C ASN A 231 -9.59 -5.11 16.97
N ILE A 232 -9.14 -6.13 16.25
CA ILE A 232 -9.56 -6.42 14.87
C ILE A 232 -10.99 -6.97 14.77
N SER A 233 -11.42 -7.80 15.72
CA SER A 233 -12.63 -8.64 15.58
C SER A 233 -13.94 -7.88 15.49
N THR A 234 -13.97 -6.59 15.80
CA THR A 234 -15.21 -5.82 15.93
C THR A 234 -15.53 -4.89 14.74
N HIS A 235 -14.59 -4.67 13.82
CA HIS A 235 -14.72 -3.61 12.80
C HIS A 235 -14.28 -4.03 11.40
N ILE A 236 -14.68 -5.23 10.97
CA ILE A 236 -14.44 -5.70 9.58
C ILE A 236 -15.72 -5.43 8.77
N ARG A 237 -15.60 -4.66 7.69
CA ARG A 237 -16.73 -4.37 6.81
C ARG A 237 -16.28 -4.11 5.37
N ALA A 238 -17.11 -4.51 4.43
CA ALA A 238 -17.01 -4.07 3.05
C ALA A 238 -17.63 -2.67 2.88
N THR A 239 -17.00 -1.87 2.03
CA THR A 239 -17.48 -0.58 1.60
C THR A 239 -17.28 -0.42 0.10
N GLU A 240 -17.91 0.56 -0.53
CA GLU A 240 -17.67 0.90 -1.95
C GLU A 240 -16.18 1.23 -2.24
N LYS A 241 -15.44 1.66 -1.21
CA LYS A 241 -14.02 2.02 -1.30
C LYS A 241 -13.08 0.87 -0.98
N GLY A 242 -13.58 -0.30 -0.56
CA GLY A 242 -12.79 -1.48 -0.23
C GLY A 242 -13.13 -2.07 1.15
N LEU A 243 -12.32 -3.04 1.58
CA LEU A 243 -12.41 -3.68 2.88
C LEU A 243 -11.88 -2.72 3.97
N VAL A 244 -12.63 -2.53 5.02
CA VAL A 244 -12.19 -1.79 6.23
C VAL A 244 -11.97 -2.79 7.36
N VAL A 245 -10.79 -2.71 7.97
CA VAL A 245 -10.36 -3.53 9.10
C VAL A 245 -9.82 -2.59 10.18
N GLY A 246 -10.59 -2.36 11.23
CA GLY A 246 -10.27 -1.31 12.21
C GLY A 246 -10.20 0.07 11.54
N ASN A 247 -9.05 0.71 11.63
CA ASN A 247 -8.75 1.99 10.94
C ASN A 247 -7.96 1.83 9.63
N VAL A 248 -7.81 0.61 9.13
CA VAL A 248 -7.14 0.34 7.86
C VAL A 248 -8.18 0.02 6.78
N ARG A 249 -8.15 0.78 5.70
CA ARG A 249 -8.93 0.48 4.51
C ARG A 249 -8.05 -0.18 3.46
N VAL A 250 -8.45 -1.34 2.98
CA VAL A 250 -7.80 -2.11 1.93
C VAL A 250 -8.61 -1.99 0.64
N ALA A 251 -8.07 -1.28 -0.33
CA ALA A 251 -8.74 -1.06 -1.61
C ALA A 251 -8.11 -1.89 -2.72
N PHE A 252 -8.95 -2.39 -3.61
CA PHE A 252 -8.52 -3.02 -4.86
C PHE A 252 -8.39 -1.97 -5.94
N SER A 253 -7.31 -2.04 -6.71
CA SER A 253 -7.08 -1.11 -7.80
C SER A 253 -6.27 -1.75 -8.91
N TRP A 254 -6.43 -1.19 -10.11
CA TRP A 254 -5.54 -1.48 -11.21
C TRP A 254 -4.29 -0.62 -11.09
N GLN A 255 -3.10 -1.22 -11.21
CA GLN A 255 -1.84 -0.52 -11.05
C GLN A 255 -1.65 0.56 -12.13
N ASN A 256 -0.95 1.63 -11.77
CA ASN A 256 -0.59 2.74 -12.66
C ASN A 256 -1.76 3.58 -13.22
N GLY A 257 -2.96 3.45 -12.69
CA GLY A 257 -4.13 4.20 -13.14
C GLY A 257 -4.56 3.94 -14.58
N VAL A 258 -3.95 2.95 -15.24
CA VAL A 258 -4.17 2.62 -16.66
C VAL A 258 -5.31 1.61 -16.82
N GLY A 259 -5.89 1.10 -15.73
CA GLY A 259 -7.02 0.18 -15.73
C GLY A 259 -6.73 -1.20 -16.36
N LEU A 260 -7.37 -2.24 -15.84
CA LEU A 260 -7.43 -3.60 -16.40
C LEU A 260 -6.08 -4.33 -16.54
N ASN A 261 -5.01 -3.79 -15.93
CA ASN A 261 -3.72 -4.46 -15.86
C ASN A 261 -3.14 -4.41 -14.45
N ASN A 262 -2.37 -5.44 -14.08
CA ASN A 262 -1.71 -5.57 -12.79
C ASN A 262 -2.61 -5.20 -11.59
N PRO A 263 -3.61 -6.01 -11.27
CA PRO A 263 -4.47 -5.76 -10.12
C PRO A 263 -3.64 -5.81 -8.82
N THR A 264 -3.85 -4.83 -7.97
CA THR A 264 -3.11 -4.67 -6.71
C THR A 264 -4.05 -4.37 -5.56
N ILE A 265 -3.56 -4.70 -4.37
CA ILE A 265 -4.17 -4.30 -3.10
C ILE A 265 -3.41 -3.07 -2.60
N ARG A 266 -4.15 -2.07 -2.17
CA ARG A 266 -3.59 -0.88 -1.53
C ARG A 266 -4.24 -0.69 -0.17
N ALA A 267 -3.43 -0.50 0.85
CA ALA A 267 -3.93 -0.19 2.18
C ALA A 267 -3.78 1.31 2.50
N PHE A 268 -4.76 1.84 3.20
CA PHE A 268 -4.87 3.23 3.61
C PHE A 268 -5.27 3.29 5.09
N LEU A 269 -4.79 4.29 5.83
CA LEU A 269 -5.35 4.61 7.14
C LEU A 269 -6.57 5.51 6.96
N GLU A 270 -7.69 5.08 7.52
CA GLU A 270 -8.89 5.91 7.60
C GLU A 270 -8.73 6.97 8.71
N ASP A 271 -9.37 8.13 8.52
CA ASP A 271 -9.35 9.23 9.48
C ASP A 271 -10.20 8.94 10.73
#